data_f9183bafac909a7d37033c841d5dd708
#
_entry.id   f9183bafac909a7d37033c841d5dd708
#
_cell.length_a   1.000
_cell.length_b   1.000
_cell.length_c   1.000
_cell.angle_alpha   90.00
_cell.angle_beta   90.00
_cell.angle_gamma   90.00
#
_symmetry.space_group_name_H-M   'P 1'
#
loop_
_entity.id
_entity.type
_entity.pdbx_description
1 polymer ?
#
loop_
_entity_poly.entity_id
_entity_poly.type
_entity_poly.pdbx_seq_one_letter_code
_entity_poly.pdbx_strand_id
1 'polypeptide(L)'
;MSLDEAFQWLDDYMNLLKLRYANIELQVKPMERRKDEYILSQSLQVLVENAVKHNAMNQHEKLTIIVERKENMLVVSNNIIHATYKSEQTIPSYKLGLDNLAKRYFVKFGKEISVKQTSELFTVYLPIVNQG
;
A
#
# COMPACT_ATOMS: atom_id res chain seq x y z
N MET A 1 -14.97 -3.06 -0.29
CA MET A 1 -14.82 -1.66 0.15
C MET A 1 -14.74 -0.77 -1.08
N SER A 2 -15.58 0.26 -1.14
CA SER A 2 -15.54 1.20 -2.26
C SER A 2 -14.26 2.02 -2.21
N LEU A 3 -13.90 2.64 -3.34
CA LEU A 3 -12.71 3.49 -3.37
C LEU A 3 -12.84 4.67 -2.42
N ASP A 4 -14.02 5.28 -2.35
CA ASP A 4 -14.22 6.41 -1.44
C ASP A 4 -14.05 6.00 0.03
N GLU A 5 -14.60 4.85 0.40
CA GLU A 5 -14.41 4.33 1.76
C GLU A 5 -12.94 4.02 2.04
N ALA A 6 -12.25 3.44 1.06
CA ALA A 6 -10.85 3.10 1.20
C ALA A 6 -9.98 4.34 1.42
N PHE A 7 -10.26 5.41 0.67
CA PHE A 7 -9.48 6.63 0.79
C PHE A 7 -9.80 7.40 2.07
N GLN A 8 -11.06 7.34 2.52
CA GLN A 8 -11.41 7.94 3.81
C GLN A 8 -10.67 7.21 4.94
N TRP A 9 -10.66 5.87 4.89
CA TRP A 9 -9.95 5.07 5.87
C TRP A 9 -8.45 5.40 5.86
N LEU A 10 -7.88 5.52 4.66
CA LEU A 10 -6.45 5.80 4.50
C LEU A 10 -6.08 7.15 5.12
N ASP A 11 -6.90 8.17 4.87
CA ASP A 11 -6.67 9.51 5.41
C ASP A 11 -6.69 9.49 6.94
N ASP A 12 -7.68 8.82 7.53
CA ASP A 12 -7.79 8.70 8.98
C ASP A 12 -6.59 7.94 9.57
N TYR A 13 -6.20 6.86 8.92
CA TYR A 13 -5.09 6.04 9.39
C TYR A 13 -3.76 6.79 9.32
N MET A 14 -3.56 7.55 8.24
CA MET A 14 -2.33 8.33 8.10
C MET A 14 -2.23 9.42 9.16
N ASN A 15 -3.35 10.02 9.55
CA ASN A 15 -3.35 10.99 10.63
C ASN A 15 -2.89 10.37 11.95
N LEU A 16 -3.30 9.13 12.21
CA LEU A 16 -2.84 8.40 13.39
C LEU A 16 -1.36 8.05 13.31
N LEU A 17 -0.90 7.61 12.14
CA LEU A 17 0.51 7.25 11.97
C LEU A 17 1.45 8.44 12.14
N LYS A 18 1.03 9.62 11.72
CA LYS A 18 1.86 10.82 11.83
C LYS A 18 2.09 11.23 13.27
N LEU A 19 1.24 10.82 14.18
CA LEU A 19 1.46 11.07 15.61
C LEU A 19 2.63 10.24 16.14
N ARG A 20 2.90 9.10 15.53
CA ARG A 20 3.97 8.19 15.95
C ARG A 20 5.22 8.33 15.11
N TYR A 21 5.07 8.58 13.81
CA TYR A 21 6.19 8.64 12.86
C TYR A 21 6.14 9.97 12.12
N ALA A 22 7.06 10.87 12.46
CA ALA A 22 7.09 12.20 11.85
C ALA A 22 7.60 12.16 10.40
N ASN A 23 8.27 11.08 10.01
CA ASN A 23 8.92 10.98 8.71
C ASN A 23 8.07 10.31 7.63
N ILE A 24 6.75 10.25 7.82
CA ILE A 24 5.86 9.62 6.84
C ILE A 24 5.08 10.69 6.07
N GLU A 25 5.01 10.52 4.75
CA GLU A 25 4.21 11.37 3.88
C GLU A 25 3.34 10.51 2.98
N LEU A 26 2.09 10.92 2.83
CA LEU A 26 1.17 10.27 1.90
C LEU A 26 0.83 11.24 0.77
N GLN A 27 0.92 10.75 -0.46
CA GLN A 27 0.51 11.50 -1.64
C GLN A 27 -0.53 10.68 -2.39
N VAL A 28 -1.76 11.19 -2.44
CA VAL A 28 -2.83 10.57 -3.24
C VAL A 28 -3.03 11.43 -4.47
N LYS A 29 -2.69 10.90 -5.64
CA LYS A 29 -2.83 11.65 -6.87
C LYS A 29 -4.30 11.72 -7.28
N PRO A 30 -4.73 12.85 -7.87
CA PRO A 30 -6.11 12.97 -8.33
C PRO A 30 -6.47 11.84 -9.28
N MET A 31 -7.65 11.24 -9.10
CA MET A 31 -8.07 10.11 -9.89
C MET A 31 -9.58 10.03 -9.96
N GLU A 32 -10.05 9.38 -11.01
CA GLU A 32 -11.45 9.06 -11.14
C GLU A 32 -11.84 7.98 -10.14
N ARG A 33 -13.01 8.14 -9.50
CA ARG A 33 -13.56 7.16 -8.57
C ARG A 33 -15.04 7.00 -8.85
N ARG A 34 -15.43 5.79 -9.24
CA ARG A 34 -16.83 5.49 -9.48
C ARG A 34 -17.41 4.75 -8.29
N LYS A 35 -18.70 4.95 -8.05
CA LYS A 35 -19.36 4.35 -6.87
C LYS A 35 -19.41 2.83 -6.92
N ASP A 36 -19.37 2.26 -8.11
CA ASP A 36 -19.40 0.80 -8.30
C ASP A 36 -18.02 0.17 -8.32
N GLU A 37 -16.99 0.94 -8.02
CA GLU A 37 -15.60 0.46 -8.03
C GLU A 37 -15.14 0.14 -6.62
N TYR A 38 -14.54 -1.04 -6.47
CA TYR A 38 -14.18 -1.59 -5.17
C TYR A 38 -12.77 -2.17 -5.19
N ILE A 39 -12.16 -2.22 -4.04
CA ILE A 39 -10.95 -3.02 -3.78
C ILE A 39 -11.23 -3.88 -2.55
N LEU A 40 -10.39 -4.88 -2.33
CA LEU A 40 -10.53 -5.74 -1.17
C LEU A 40 -10.35 -4.92 0.11
N SER A 41 -11.22 -5.15 1.09
CA SER A 41 -11.10 -4.51 2.40
C SER A 41 -9.73 -4.79 3.01
N GLN A 42 -9.17 -3.80 3.69
CA GLN A 42 -7.87 -3.89 4.35
C GLN A 42 -6.67 -3.95 3.41
N SER A 43 -6.88 -3.85 2.09
CA SER A 43 -5.75 -3.83 1.15
C SER A 43 -4.77 -2.71 1.46
N LEU A 44 -5.29 -1.49 1.59
CA LEU A 44 -4.44 -0.33 1.87
C LEU A 44 -3.78 -0.44 3.23
N GLN A 45 -4.49 -1.02 4.22
CA GLN A 45 -3.91 -1.23 5.54
C GLN A 45 -2.68 -2.13 5.48
N VAL A 46 -2.78 -3.25 4.77
CA VAL A 46 -1.66 -4.18 4.64
C VAL A 46 -0.47 -3.49 3.98
N LEU A 47 -0.73 -2.73 2.91
CA LEU A 47 0.35 -2.09 2.16
C LEU A 47 1.02 -0.97 2.95
N VAL A 48 0.23 -0.15 3.65
CA VAL A 48 0.78 0.93 4.46
C VAL A 48 1.55 0.37 5.66
N GLU A 49 1.00 -0.64 6.33
CA GLU A 49 1.68 -1.27 7.46
C GLU A 49 3.01 -1.90 7.03
N ASN A 50 3.03 -2.55 5.87
CA ASN A 50 4.28 -3.10 5.35
C ASN A 50 5.31 -2.01 5.07
N ALA A 51 4.89 -0.91 4.44
CA ALA A 51 5.80 0.19 4.16
C ALA A 51 6.39 0.78 5.44
N VAL A 52 5.55 1.00 6.45
CA VAL A 52 5.99 1.55 7.73
C VAL A 52 6.91 0.58 8.44
N LYS A 53 6.52 -0.67 8.53
CA LYS A 53 7.28 -1.69 9.26
C LYS A 53 8.70 -1.84 8.72
N HIS A 54 8.86 -1.72 7.41
CA HIS A 54 10.18 -1.97 6.80
C HIS A 54 11.01 -0.71 6.59
N ASN A 55 10.42 0.49 6.75
CA ASN A 55 11.10 1.72 6.36
C ASN A 55 11.10 2.83 7.41
N ALA A 56 10.05 2.94 8.23
CA ALA A 56 9.89 4.11 9.10
C ALA A 56 10.80 4.12 10.33
N MET A 57 11.56 3.06 10.56
CA MET A 57 12.50 3.00 11.67
C MET A 57 13.68 3.96 11.49
N ASN A 58 13.99 4.33 10.26
CA ASN A 58 15.05 5.30 9.97
C ASN A 58 14.44 6.69 9.91
N GLN A 59 14.63 7.47 10.95
CA GLN A 59 14.01 8.79 11.06
C GLN A 59 14.73 9.88 10.26
N HIS A 60 15.86 9.55 9.66
CA HIS A 60 16.63 10.53 8.87
C HIS A 60 16.15 10.66 7.44
N GLU A 61 15.36 9.71 6.97
CA GLU A 61 14.84 9.72 5.62
C GLU A 61 13.31 9.70 5.65
N LYS A 62 12.71 10.39 4.69
CA LYS A 62 11.27 10.45 4.58
C LYS A 62 10.74 9.22 3.87
N LEU A 63 9.76 8.57 4.48
CA LEU A 63 9.01 7.51 3.82
C LEU A 63 7.83 8.15 3.10
N THR A 64 7.82 8.04 1.79
CA THR A 64 6.74 8.58 0.96
C THR A 64 5.93 7.43 0.37
N ILE A 65 4.63 7.47 0.60
CA ILE A 65 3.69 6.49 0.06
C ILE A 65 2.84 7.21 -0.98
N ILE A 66 2.83 6.70 -2.20
CA ILE A 66 2.10 7.32 -3.31
C ILE A 66 1.00 6.37 -3.77
N VAL A 67 -0.21 6.90 -3.87
CA VAL A 67 -1.37 6.16 -4.37
C VAL A 67 -1.85 6.84 -5.64
N GLU A 68 -1.94 6.07 -6.72
CA GLU A 68 -2.41 6.60 -8.00
C GLU A 68 -3.21 5.53 -8.73
N ARG A 69 -3.98 5.97 -9.70
CA ARG A 69 -4.75 5.06 -10.54
C ARG A 69 -4.13 4.98 -11.92
N LYS A 70 -3.93 3.77 -12.42
CA LYS A 70 -3.51 3.51 -13.80
C LYS A 70 -4.50 2.54 -14.40
N GLU A 71 -5.36 3.05 -15.27
CA GLU A 71 -6.44 2.27 -15.89
C GLU A 71 -7.35 1.66 -14.83
N ASN A 72 -7.43 0.35 -14.76
CA ASN A 72 -8.26 -0.36 -13.77
C ASN A 72 -7.43 -0.88 -12.60
N MET A 73 -6.29 -0.26 -12.33
CA MET A 73 -5.42 -0.66 -11.23
C MET A 73 -5.22 0.51 -10.26
N LEU A 74 -5.31 0.22 -8.99
CA LEU A 74 -4.87 1.14 -7.96
C LEU A 74 -3.41 0.80 -7.67
N VAL A 75 -2.54 1.76 -7.86
CA VAL A 75 -1.09 1.54 -7.74
C VAL A 75 -0.60 2.22 -6.49
N VAL A 76 -0.06 1.42 -5.57
CA VAL A 76 0.46 1.90 -4.30
C VAL A 76 1.96 1.64 -4.26
N SER A 77 2.73 2.71 -4.15
CA SER A 77 4.18 2.59 -4.11
C SER A 77 4.77 3.33 -2.93
N ASN A 78 5.91 2.87 -2.48
CA ASN A 78 6.68 3.57 -1.47
C ASN A 78 8.16 3.50 -1.82
N ASN A 79 8.90 4.53 -1.41
CA ASN A 79 10.35 4.49 -1.55
C ASN A 79 10.92 3.51 -0.53
N ILE A 80 12.05 2.92 -0.87
CA ILE A 80 12.75 1.98 0.00
C ILE A 80 13.85 2.74 0.72
N ILE A 81 13.80 2.73 2.05
CA ILE A 81 14.82 3.37 2.87
C ILE A 81 15.87 2.31 3.23
N HIS A 82 17.10 2.56 2.82
CA HIS A 82 18.20 1.64 3.07
C HIS A 82 18.85 1.98 4.40
N ALA A 83 18.67 1.06 5.37
CA ALA A 83 19.36 1.19 6.65
C ALA A 83 20.83 0.82 6.48
N THR A 84 21.68 1.39 7.33
CA THR A 84 23.11 1.08 7.35
C THR A 84 23.36 -0.40 7.63
N TYR A 85 22.48 -1.02 8.36
CA TYR A 85 22.47 -2.47 8.54
C TYR A 85 21.08 -2.97 8.26
N LYS A 86 20.98 -3.99 7.45
CA LYS A 86 19.71 -4.59 7.14
C LYS A 86 19.55 -5.88 7.91
N SER A 87 18.41 -6.04 8.52
CA SER A 87 18.01 -7.31 9.03
C SER A 87 17.49 -8.14 7.87
N GLU A 88 18.09 -9.29 7.63
CA GLU A 88 17.60 -10.20 6.60
C GLU A 88 16.21 -10.70 6.92
N GLN A 89 15.79 -10.55 8.15
CA GLN A 89 14.49 -10.99 8.62
C GLN A 89 13.32 -10.15 8.12
N THR A 90 13.59 -8.95 7.58
CA THR A 90 12.52 -8.10 7.08
C THR A 90 11.89 -8.63 5.80
N ILE A 91 12.69 -9.26 4.94
CA ILE A 91 12.22 -9.75 3.65
C ILE A 91 11.13 -10.81 3.77
N PRO A 92 11.29 -11.87 4.61
CA PRO A 92 10.23 -12.86 4.77
C PRO A 92 8.91 -12.29 5.27
N SER A 93 8.97 -11.32 6.19
CA SER A 93 7.76 -10.69 6.73
C SER A 93 7.00 -9.91 5.68
N TYR A 94 7.70 -9.17 4.85
CA TYR A 94 7.14 -8.41 3.74
C TYR A 94 6.37 -9.34 2.81
N LYS A 95 7.03 -10.40 2.40
CA LYS A 95 6.48 -11.38 1.49
C LYS A 95 5.23 -12.06 2.06
N LEU A 96 5.24 -12.40 3.35
CA LEU A 96 4.13 -13.10 3.97
C LEU A 96 2.84 -12.27 3.95
N GLY A 97 2.92 -11.00 4.28
CA GLY A 97 1.76 -10.12 4.26
C GLY A 97 1.16 -9.98 2.87
N LEU A 98 2.04 -9.86 1.87
CA LEU A 98 1.60 -9.75 0.48
C LEU A 98 1.01 -11.07 -0.04
N ASP A 99 1.58 -12.21 0.34
CA ASP A 99 1.06 -13.51 -0.07
C ASP A 99 -0.36 -13.70 0.46
N ASN A 100 -0.60 -13.33 1.69
CA ASN A 100 -1.93 -13.43 2.29
C ASN A 100 -2.91 -12.50 1.59
N LEU A 101 -2.51 -11.29 1.29
CA LEU A 101 -3.35 -10.32 0.58
C LEU A 101 -3.68 -10.84 -0.82
N ALA A 102 -2.69 -11.37 -1.53
CA ALA A 102 -2.87 -11.90 -2.87
C ALA A 102 -3.87 -13.06 -2.88
N LYS A 103 -3.77 -13.96 -1.90
CA LYS A 103 -4.70 -15.08 -1.79
C LYS A 103 -6.12 -14.61 -1.53
N ARG A 104 -6.29 -13.66 -0.61
CA ARG A 104 -7.62 -13.14 -0.31
C ARG A 104 -8.23 -12.40 -1.50
N TYR A 105 -7.41 -11.68 -2.24
CA TYR A 105 -7.86 -10.97 -3.44
C TYR A 105 -8.35 -11.94 -4.50
N PHE A 106 -7.59 -13.01 -4.71
CA PHE A 106 -7.95 -14.02 -5.69
C PHE A 106 -9.24 -14.76 -5.29
N VAL A 107 -9.36 -15.12 -4.02
CA VAL A 107 -10.54 -15.84 -3.53
C VAL A 107 -11.80 -14.96 -3.65
N LYS A 108 -11.67 -13.69 -3.31
CA LYS A 108 -12.83 -12.78 -3.30
C LYS A 108 -13.24 -12.35 -4.71
N PHE A 109 -12.29 -12.01 -5.56
CA PHE A 109 -12.54 -11.37 -6.84
C PHE A 109 -12.09 -12.16 -8.06
N GLY A 110 -11.34 -13.22 -7.87
CA GLY A 110 -10.74 -13.94 -9.00
C GLY A 110 -9.69 -13.12 -9.73
N LYS A 111 -9.11 -12.14 -9.07
CA LYS A 111 -8.11 -11.24 -9.66
C LYS A 111 -6.79 -11.39 -8.94
N GLU A 112 -5.70 -11.19 -9.68
CA GLU A 112 -4.35 -11.29 -9.12
C GLU A 112 -3.75 -9.90 -8.92
N ILE A 113 -3.13 -9.68 -7.77
CA ILE A 113 -2.34 -8.49 -7.53
C ILE A 113 -0.95 -8.72 -8.13
N SER A 114 -0.28 -7.62 -8.48
CA SER A 114 1.09 -7.67 -9.01
C SER A 114 2.00 -6.85 -8.13
N VAL A 115 3.25 -7.27 -8.03
CA VAL A 115 4.26 -6.59 -7.21
C VAL A 115 5.49 -6.34 -8.05
N LYS A 116 6.03 -5.14 -7.96
CA LYS A 116 7.28 -4.80 -8.63
C LYS A 116 8.19 -4.13 -7.62
N GLN A 117 9.41 -4.61 -7.52
CA GLN A 117 10.40 -4.05 -6.62
C GLN A 117 11.67 -3.73 -7.37
N THR A 118 12.16 -2.50 -7.18
CA THR A 118 13.47 -2.08 -7.65
C THR A 118 14.30 -1.77 -6.40
N SER A 119 15.52 -1.29 -6.59
CA SER A 119 16.35 -0.86 -5.46
C SER A 119 15.80 0.36 -4.75
N GLU A 120 14.93 1.13 -5.43
CA GLU A 120 14.44 2.41 -4.91
C GLU A 120 12.96 2.41 -4.56
N LEU A 121 12.16 1.56 -5.22
CA LEU A 121 10.70 1.58 -5.07
C LEU A 121 10.15 0.19 -4.89
N PHE A 122 9.12 0.12 -4.04
CA PHE A 122 8.29 -1.05 -3.89
C PHE A 122 6.88 -0.67 -4.35
N THR A 123 6.34 -1.38 -5.33
CA THR A 123 5.06 -1.03 -5.96
C THR A 123 4.13 -2.22 -6.00
N VAL A 124 2.88 -2.00 -5.60
CA VAL A 124 1.84 -3.03 -5.66
C VAL A 124 0.69 -2.52 -6.52
N TYR A 125 0.22 -3.38 -7.41
CA TYR A 125 -0.88 -3.10 -8.32
C TYR A 125 -2.10 -3.87 -7.86
N LEU A 126 -3.13 -3.15 -7.43
CA LEU A 126 -4.38 -3.74 -6.96
C LEU A 126 -5.45 -3.58 -8.04
N PRO A 127 -6.00 -4.69 -8.56
CA PRO A 127 -7.11 -4.58 -9.51
C PRO A 127 -8.31 -3.87 -8.87
N ILE A 128 -8.87 -2.90 -9.60
CA ILE A 128 -10.12 -2.25 -9.21
C ILE A 128 -11.25 -3.07 -9.80
N VAL A 129 -12.21 -3.43 -8.97
CA VAL A 129 -13.28 -4.35 -9.34
C VAL A 129 -14.59 -3.59 -9.40
N ASN A 130 -15.40 -3.88 -10.40
CA ASN A 130 -16.73 -3.32 -10.52
C ASN A 130 -17.74 -4.29 -9.93
N GLN A 131 -18.62 -3.75 -9.07
CA GLN A 131 -19.75 -4.51 -8.52
C GLN A 131 -21.01 -3.79 -8.95
N GLY A 132 -21.54 -4.23 -10.05
CA GLY A 132 -22.72 -3.57 -10.55
C GLY A 132 -23.80 -4.53 -10.93
#